data_c71e55687798784d904acabbea455eed
#
_entry.id   c71e55687798784d904acabbea455eed
#
_cell.length_a   1.000
_cell.length_b   1.000
_cell.length_c   1.000
_cell.angle_alpha   90.00
_cell.angle_beta   90.00
_cell.angle_gamma   90.00
#
_symmetry.space_group_name_H-M   'P 1'
#
loop_
_entity.id
_entity.type
_entity.pdbx_description
1 polymer ?
#
loop_
_entity_poly.entity_id
_entity_poly.type
_entity_poly.pdbx_seq_one_letter_code
_entity_poly.pdbx_strand_id
1 'polypeptide(L)'
;MDAIGVAMTKDCFVRLPDLEVPMINSLVSCLTREHTKLDEQILQLALSAGRLAANPNDQEAGEHAREVWESIRRYLWSHLQIEDELVLTWGGAHHAIAHTLGETLESERQQMRKLLAAIGSHTDARGNASERERFAKSLLELSRMLATHVERYDGEVLPAIQRALFN
;
A
#
# COMPACT_ATOMS: atom_id res chain seq x y z
N MET A 1 18.04 17.94 -12.57
CA MET A 1 17.60 16.86 -11.63
C MET A 1 16.17 17.19 -11.29
N ASP A 2 15.29 16.76 -12.17
CA ASP A 2 13.86 17.08 -12.05
C ASP A 2 13.20 16.05 -11.15
N ALA A 3 12.68 16.52 -10.02
CA ALA A 3 11.85 15.74 -9.12
C ALA A 3 10.61 15.30 -9.89
N ILE A 4 10.55 14.02 -10.25
CA ILE A 4 9.29 13.37 -10.65
C ILE A 4 8.43 13.30 -9.39
N GLY A 5 7.80 14.43 -9.06
CA GLY A 5 6.70 14.47 -8.14
C GLY A 5 5.56 13.67 -8.77
N VAL A 6 5.33 12.45 -8.30
CA VAL A 6 4.05 11.78 -8.54
C VAL A 6 3.02 12.64 -7.82
N ALA A 7 2.46 13.59 -8.54
CA ALA A 7 1.29 14.31 -8.11
C ALA A 7 0.17 13.26 -8.05
N MET A 8 -0.23 12.86 -6.84
CA MET A 8 -1.58 12.33 -6.66
C MET A 8 -2.51 13.33 -7.36
N THR A 9 -3.25 12.85 -8.32
CA THR A 9 -4.19 13.68 -9.04
C THR A 9 -5.11 14.30 -7.98
N LYS A 10 -5.24 15.64 -7.98
CA LYS A 10 -6.11 16.41 -7.08
C LYS A 10 -7.56 15.90 -7.03
N ASP A 11 -7.88 14.98 -7.93
CA ASP A 11 -9.21 14.42 -8.17
C ASP A 11 -9.68 13.40 -7.10
N CYS A 12 -8.77 12.92 -6.20
CA CYS A 12 -9.14 12.03 -5.09
C CYS A 12 -9.31 12.76 -3.75
N PHE A 13 -9.04 14.08 -3.68
CA PHE A 13 -9.17 14.85 -2.44
C PHE A 13 -10.57 15.47 -2.32
N VAL A 14 -11.53 14.71 -1.80
CA VAL A 14 -12.85 15.22 -1.44
C VAL A 14 -13.03 15.13 0.07
N ARG A 15 -13.45 16.22 0.73
CA ARG A 15 -13.88 16.18 2.14
C ARG A 15 -15.16 15.36 2.25
N LEU A 16 -15.07 14.28 3.01
CA LEU A 16 -16.02 13.17 3.07
C LEU A 16 -17.36 13.37 3.84
N PRO A 17 -17.67 14.44 4.58
CA PRO A 17 -18.90 14.49 5.40
C PRO A 17 -20.23 14.56 4.61
N ASP A 18 -20.20 14.89 3.30
CA ASP A 18 -21.41 15.09 2.49
C ASP A 18 -21.40 14.27 1.19
N LEU A 19 -20.83 13.06 1.22
CA LEU A 19 -20.67 12.23 0.02
C LEU A 19 -22.00 11.70 -0.50
N GLU A 20 -22.45 12.22 -1.63
CA GLU A 20 -23.51 11.61 -2.43
C GLU A 20 -23.04 10.31 -3.08
N VAL A 21 -23.95 9.36 -3.31
CA VAL A 21 -23.67 8.05 -3.94
C VAL A 21 -22.76 8.10 -5.19
N PRO A 22 -22.90 9.07 -6.11
CA PRO A 22 -22.02 9.20 -7.27
C PRO A 22 -20.55 9.43 -6.89
N MET A 23 -20.32 10.13 -5.81
CA MET A 23 -18.97 10.49 -5.34
C MET A 23 -18.24 9.29 -4.71
N ILE A 24 -18.96 8.45 -3.96
CA ILE A 24 -18.42 7.20 -3.41
C ILE A 24 -18.07 6.22 -4.55
N ASN A 25 -18.91 6.09 -5.56
CA ASN A 25 -18.61 5.28 -6.75
C ASN A 25 -17.35 5.77 -7.49
N SER A 26 -17.18 7.09 -7.59
CA SER A 26 -15.95 7.67 -8.15
C SER A 26 -14.72 7.32 -7.33
N LEU A 27 -14.82 7.38 -6.00
CA LEU A 27 -13.74 7.02 -5.08
C LEU A 27 -13.39 5.53 -5.14
N VAL A 28 -14.39 4.65 -5.15
CA VAL A 28 -14.19 3.20 -5.34
C VAL A 28 -13.48 2.92 -6.67
N SER A 29 -13.91 3.56 -7.76
CA SER A 29 -13.28 3.42 -9.07
C SER A 29 -11.84 3.96 -9.09
N CYS A 30 -11.56 5.03 -8.33
CA CYS A 30 -10.23 5.57 -8.15
C CYS A 30 -9.33 4.56 -7.43
N LEU A 31 -9.77 4.01 -6.29
CA LEU A 31 -9.03 3.02 -5.52
C LEU A 31 -8.75 1.75 -6.32
N THR A 32 -9.71 1.23 -7.06
CA THR A 32 -9.49 0.05 -7.93
C THR A 32 -8.37 0.30 -8.95
N ARG A 33 -8.30 1.50 -9.54
CA ARG A 33 -7.19 1.87 -10.45
C ARG A 33 -5.86 2.02 -9.72
N GLU A 34 -5.89 2.56 -8.51
CA GLU A 34 -4.70 2.68 -7.66
C GLU A 34 -4.17 1.30 -7.29
N HIS A 35 -5.04 0.34 -6.94
CA HIS A 35 -4.66 -1.05 -6.66
C HIS A 35 -4.02 -1.72 -7.87
N THR A 36 -4.55 -1.53 -9.08
CA THR A 36 -3.91 -2.06 -10.31
C THR A 36 -2.47 -1.57 -10.46
N LYS A 37 -2.21 -0.28 -10.19
CA LYS A 37 -0.84 0.26 -10.22
C LYS A 37 0.02 -0.27 -9.07
N LEU A 38 -0.58 -0.46 -7.90
CA LEU A 38 0.10 -1.01 -6.74
C LEU A 38 0.52 -2.46 -6.98
N ASP A 39 -0.31 -3.27 -7.64
CA ASP A 39 0.03 -4.64 -8.04
C ASP A 39 1.28 -4.69 -8.93
N GLU A 40 1.40 -3.80 -9.91
CA GLU A 40 2.59 -3.69 -10.74
C GLU A 40 3.83 -3.36 -9.90
N GLN A 41 3.71 -2.44 -8.94
CA GLN A 41 4.80 -2.06 -8.05
C GLN A 41 5.16 -3.16 -7.06
N ILE A 42 4.18 -3.89 -6.52
CA ILE A 42 4.39 -5.06 -5.66
C ILE A 42 5.19 -6.13 -6.39
N LEU A 43 4.85 -6.40 -7.65
CA LEU A 43 5.60 -7.35 -8.48
C LEU A 43 7.05 -6.90 -8.66
N GLN A 44 7.29 -5.63 -8.99
CA GLN A 44 8.64 -5.08 -9.14
C GLN A 44 9.42 -5.17 -7.83
N LEU A 45 8.78 -4.91 -6.68
CA LEU A 45 9.39 -5.04 -5.37
C LEU A 45 9.79 -6.49 -5.09
N ALA A 46 8.90 -7.44 -5.34
CA ALA A 46 9.17 -8.87 -5.13
C ALA A 46 10.31 -9.37 -6.01
N LEU A 47 10.35 -8.96 -7.29
CA LEU A 47 11.40 -9.36 -8.24
C LEU A 47 12.76 -8.77 -7.84
N SER A 48 12.84 -7.48 -7.52
CA SER A 48 14.08 -6.83 -7.13
C SER A 48 14.62 -7.37 -5.79
N ALA A 49 13.74 -7.59 -4.83
CA ALA A 49 14.09 -8.19 -3.55
C ALA A 49 14.53 -9.66 -3.70
N GLY A 50 13.86 -10.43 -4.55
CA GLY A 50 14.24 -11.81 -4.86
C GLY A 50 15.62 -11.91 -5.51
N ARG A 51 15.93 -11.03 -6.47
CA ARG A 51 17.27 -10.94 -7.07
C ARG A 51 18.34 -10.62 -6.02
N LEU A 52 18.09 -9.65 -5.14
CA LEU A 52 19.02 -9.29 -4.08
C LEU A 52 19.18 -10.42 -3.06
N ALA A 53 18.10 -11.12 -2.69
CA ALA A 53 18.16 -12.26 -1.76
C ALA A 53 18.97 -13.42 -2.33
N ALA A 54 18.91 -13.66 -3.65
CA ALA A 54 19.68 -14.70 -4.34
C ALA A 54 21.19 -14.40 -4.37
N ASN A 55 21.57 -13.12 -4.44
CA ASN A 55 22.98 -12.69 -4.41
C ASN A 55 23.15 -11.40 -3.62
N PRO A 56 23.29 -11.49 -2.27
CA PRO A 56 23.47 -10.32 -1.40
C PRO A 56 24.78 -9.55 -1.62
N ASN A 57 25.74 -10.10 -2.38
CA ASN A 57 26.99 -9.41 -2.73
C ASN A 57 26.84 -8.54 -3.99
N ASP A 58 25.76 -8.65 -4.74
CA ASP A 58 25.48 -7.85 -5.92
C ASP A 58 25.06 -6.43 -5.49
N GLN A 59 25.97 -5.47 -5.66
CA GLN A 59 25.71 -4.06 -5.32
C GLN A 59 24.66 -3.44 -6.25
N GLU A 60 24.67 -3.79 -7.53
CA GLU A 60 23.69 -3.27 -8.51
C GLU A 60 22.27 -3.74 -8.15
N ALA A 61 22.12 -5.02 -7.78
CA ALA A 61 20.85 -5.53 -7.29
C ALA A 61 20.39 -4.83 -6.00
N GLY A 62 21.33 -4.49 -5.10
CA GLY A 62 21.06 -3.71 -3.88
C GLY A 62 20.56 -2.30 -4.20
N GLU A 63 21.23 -1.59 -5.08
CA GLU A 63 20.85 -0.24 -5.49
C GLU A 63 19.49 -0.23 -6.18
N HIS A 64 19.25 -1.18 -7.10
CA HIS A 64 17.96 -1.32 -7.76
C HIS A 64 16.82 -1.62 -6.79
N ALA A 65 17.01 -2.56 -5.87
CA ALA A 65 16.01 -2.86 -4.84
C ALA A 65 15.67 -1.63 -3.97
N ARG A 66 16.66 -0.81 -3.65
CA ARG A 66 16.47 0.44 -2.91
C ARG A 66 15.68 1.47 -3.73
N GLU A 67 15.97 1.63 -5.01
CA GLU A 67 15.23 2.55 -5.88
C GLU A 67 13.75 2.17 -6.01
N VAL A 68 13.47 0.88 -6.20
CA VAL A 68 12.10 0.35 -6.22
C VAL A 68 11.41 0.59 -4.87
N TRP A 69 12.10 0.32 -3.76
CA TRP A 69 11.59 0.58 -2.42
C TRP A 69 11.24 2.06 -2.20
N GLU A 70 12.12 2.99 -2.55
CA GLU A 70 11.89 4.42 -2.38
C GLU A 70 10.72 4.95 -3.22
N SER A 71 10.51 4.35 -4.40
CA SER A 71 9.35 4.66 -5.24
C SER A 71 8.04 4.22 -4.57
N ILE A 72 7.97 2.95 -4.12
CA ILE A 72 6.79 2.38 -3.48
C ILE A 72 6.50 3.06 -2.16
N ARG A 73 7.49 3.30 -1.33
CA ARG A 73 7.31 3.91 0.00
C ARG A 73 6.57 5.24 -0.06
N ARG A 74 6.90 6.08 -1.05
CA ARG A 74 6.24 7.39 -1.22
C ARG A 74 4.80 7.26 -1.66
N TYR A 75 4.54 6.33 -2.57
CA TYR A 75 3.20 6.07 -3.07
C TYR A 75 2.31 5.43 -2.00
N LEU A 76 2.81 4.38 -1.36
CA LEU A 76 2.06 3.58 -0.40
C LEU A 76 1.57 4.40 0.80
N TRP A 77 2.39 5.32 1.31
CA TRP A 77 1.99 6.15 2.46
C TRP A 77 0.73 6.98 2.17
N SER A 78 0.68 7.63 1.00
CA SER A 78 -0.49 8.41 0.60
C SER A 78 -1.70 7.53 0.26
N HIS A 79 -1.47 6.35 -0.33
CA HIS A 79 -2.52 5.39 -0.63
C HIS A 79 -3.21 4.88 0.66
N LEU A 80 -2.45 4.44 1.65
CA LEU A 80 -2.99 4.01 2.95
C LEU A 80 -3.76 5.12 3.67
N GLN A 81 -3.37 6.39 3.52
CA GLN A 81 -4.14 7.50 4.09
C GLN A 81 -5.52 7.66 3.45
N ILE A 82 -5.62 7.49 2.13
CA ILE A 82 -6.92 7.57 1.43
C ILE A 82 -7.85 6.43 1.88
N GLU A 83 -7.31 5.23 2.02
CA GLU A 83 -8.08 4.10 2.52
C GLU A 83 -8.54 4.30 3.97
N ASP A 84 -7.66 4.85 4.83
CA ASP A 84 -8.02 5.20 6.21
C ASP A 84 -9.20 6.18 6.22
N GLU A 85 -9.14 7.23 5.42
CA GLU A 85 -10.22 8.21 5.32
C GLU A 85 -11.52 7.58 4.80
N LEU A 86 -11.45 6.72 3.80
CA LEU A 86 -12.62 6.02 3.27
C LEU A 86 -13.28 5.15 4.33
N VAL A 87 -12.49 4.28 4.98
CA VAL A 87 -13.01 3.33 5.99
C VAL A 87 -13.56 4.06 7.21
N LEU A 88 -12.90 5.11 7.70
CA LEU A 88 -13.35 5.90 8.84
C LEU A 88 -14.66 6.63 8.52
N THR A 89 -14.77 7.21 7.33
CA THR A 89 -15.96 7.98 6.93
C THR A 89 -17.15 7.07 6.68
N TRP A 90 -16.95 5.98 5.96
CA TRP A 90 -18.00 5.01 5.68
C TRP A 90 -18.39 4.25 6.95
N GLY A 91 -17.40 3.90 7.80
CA GLY A 91 -17.59 3.22 9.07
C GLY A 91 -18.45 3.99 10.05
N GLY A 92 -18.35 5.32 10.06
CA GLY A 92 -19.20 6.20 10.87
C GLY A 92 -20.69 6.12 10.49
N ALA A 93 -20.99 5.86 9.21
CA ALA A 93 -22.37 5.79 8.70
C ALA A 93 -23.00 4.38 8.77
N HIS A 94 -22.18 3.30 8.80
CA HIS A 94 -22.64 1.90 8.67
C HIS A 94 -22.02 0.99 9.74
N HIS A 95 -22.32 1.22 11.01
CA HIS A 95 -21.66 0.65 12.18
C HIS A 95 -21.43 -0.87 12.22
N ALA A 96 -22.33 -1.71 11.70
CA ALA A 96 -22.24 -3.16 11.90
C ALA A 96 -21.20 -3.85 10.99
N ILE A 97 -21.13 -3.47 9.72
CA ILE A 97 -20.17 -4.04 8.75
C ILE A 97 -18.79 -3.39 8.93
N ALA A 98 -18.80 -2.10 9.25
CA ALA A 98 -17.59 -1.33 9.48
C ALA A 98 -16.79 -1.81 10.69
N HIS A 99 -17.44 -2.30 11.74
CA HIS A 99 -16.76 -2.75 12.95
C HIS A 99 -15.87 -3.98 12.67
N THR A 100 -16.41 -5.01 12.05
CA THR A 100 -15.67 -6.26 11.79
C THR A 100 -14.55 -6.08 10.76
N LEU A 101 -14.83 -5.37 9.66
CA LEU A 101 -13.81 -5.07 8.63
C LEU A 101 -12.77 -4.08 9.17
N GLY A 102 -13.19 -3.09 9.95
CA GLY A 102 -12.31 -2.06 10.50
C GLY A 102 -11.24 -2.63 11.44
N GLU A 103 -11.58 -3.55 12.32
CA GLU A 103 -10.60 -4.17 13.24
C GLU A 103 -9.55 -4.98 12.49
N THR A 104 -9.95 -5.76 11.49
CA THR A 104 -9.03 -6.56 10.68
C THR A 104 -8.10 -5.68 9.86
N LEU A 105 -8.64 -4.68 9.18
CA LEU A 105 -7.87 -3.74 8.37
C LEU A 105 -6.93 -2.89 9.22
N GLU A 106 -7.36 -2.46 10.41
CA GLU A 106 -6.49 -1.68 11.31
C GLU A 106 -5.29 -2.52 11.78
N SER A 107 -5.51 -3.79 12.13
CA SER A 107 -4.40 -4.70 12.49
C SER A 107 -3.39 -4.86 11.35
N GLU A 108 -3.86 -5.07 10.12
CA GLU A 108 -2.98 -5.17 8.95
C GLU A 108 -2.21 -3.89 8.68
N ARG A 109 -2.87 -2.74 8.73
CA ARG A 109 -2.24 -1.43 8.55
C ARG A 109 -1.17 -1.17 9.60
N GLN A 110 -1.44 -1.51 10.86
CA GLN A 110 -0.44 -1.37 11.92
C GLN A 110 0.79 -2.24 11.66
N GLN A 111 0.60 -3.48 11.19
CA GLN A 111 1.69 -4.36 10.82
C GLN A 111 2.49 -3.79 9.64
N MET A 112 1.82 -3.32 8.59
CA MET A 112 2.48 -2.66 7.45
C MET A 112 3.27 -1.43 7.88
N ARG A 113 2.69 -0.55 8.71
CA ARG A 113 3.38 0.65 9.23
C ARG A 113 4.63 0.29 10.03
N LYS A 114 4.56 -0.75 10.86
CA LYS A 114 5.73 -1.26 11.61
C LYS A 114 6.82 -1.77 10.68
N LEU A 115 6.44 -2.54 9.66
CA LEU A 115 7.39 -3.07 8.67
C LEU A 115 8.00 -1.94 7.82
N LEU A 116 7.21 -0.98 7.37
CA LEU A 116 7.67 0.21 6.67
C LEU A 116 8.70 1.01 7.49
N ALA A 117 8.42 1.21 8.79
CA ALA A 117 9.33 1.89 9.69
C ALA A 117 10.63 1.08 9.91
N ALA A 118 10.53 -0.24 10.07
CA ALA A 118 11.67 -1.12 10.23
C ALA A 118 12.57 -1.12 8.98
N ILE A 119 11.99 -1.20 7.79
CA ILE A 119 12.74 -1.10 6.53
C ILE A 119 13.44 0.26 6.43
N GLY A 120 12.76 1.36 6.82
CA GLY A 120 13.34 2.71 6.78
C GLY A 120 14.47 2.98 7.77
N SER A 121 14.50 2.25 8.90
CA SER A 121 15.43 2.54 9.99
C SER A 121 16.66 1.62 10.05
N HIS A 122 16.59 0.42 9.51
CA HIS A 122 17.60 -0.64 9.75
C HIS A 122 18.22 -1.24 8.50
N THR A 123 17.78 -0.84 7.31
CA THR A 123 18.16 -1.52 6.08
C THR A 123 18.82 -0.57 5.12
N ASP A 124 20.13 -0.57 5.12
CA ASP A 124 20.89 0.09 4.07
C ASP A 124 21.26 -0.94 2.98
N ALA A 125 20.67 -0.80 1.83
CA ALA A 125 21.07 -1.57 0.64
C ALA A 125 22.55 -1.33 0.25
N ARG A 126 23.18 -0.28 0.79
CA ARG A 126 24.61 0.01 0.68
C ARG A 126 25.46 -0.69 1.73
N GLY A 127 24.86 -1.36 2.70
CA GLY A 127 25.52 -2.08 3.76
C GLY A 127 26.27 -3.33 3.30
N ASN A 128 26.73 -4.12 4.23
CA ASN A 128 27.36 -5.42 3.95
C ASN A 128 26.34 -6.46 3.44
N ALA A 129 26.81 -7.63 3.01
CA ALA A 129 25.95 -8.68 2.45
C ALA A 129 24.84 -9.12 3.43
N SER A 130 25.12 -9.18 4.74
CA SER A 130 24.12 -9.54 5.76
C SER A 130 23.04 -8.48 5.92
N GLU A 131 23.37 -7.21 5.78
CA GLU A 131 22.41 -6.10 5.82
C GLU A 131 21.53 -6.10 4.56
N ARG A 132 22.15 -6.33 3.40
CA ARG A 132 21.40 -6.48 2.14
C ARG A 132 20.48 -7.69 2.15
N GLU A 133 20.90 -8.81 2.73
CA GLU A 133 20.03 -10.00 2.89
C GLU A 133 18.81 -9.69 3.78
N ARG A 134 19.02 -9.00 4.92
CA ARG A 134 17.92 -8.58 5.80
C ARG A 134 16.97 -7.62 5.08
N PHE A 135 17.52 -6.67 4.34
CA PHE A 135 16.72 -5.74 3.54
C PHE A 135 15.86 -6.49 2.52
N ALA A 136 16.44 -7.40 1.75
CA ALA A 136 15.71 -8.21 0.78
C ALA A 136 14.59 -9.03 1.42
N LYS A 137 14.83 -9.66 2.58
CA LYS A 137 13.81 -10.40 3.34
C LYS A 137 12.65 -9.51 3.77
N SER A 138 12.94 -8.32 4.27
CA SER A 138 11.91 -7.36 4.68
C SER A 138 11.09 -6.85 3.50
N LEU A 139 11.71 -6.63 2.33
CA LEU A 139 10.99 -6.25 1.11
C LEU A 139 10.09 -7.37 0.58
N LEU A 140 10.54 -8.64 0.64
CA LEU A 140 9.74 -9.81 0.28
C LEU A 140 8.55 -10.00 1.23
N GLU A 141 8.73 -9.75 2.51
CA GLU A 141 7.64 -9.77 3.48
C GLU A 141 6.62 -8.67 3.18
N LEU A 142 7.08 -7.45 2.95
CA LEU A 142 6.24 -6.32 2.57
C LEU A 142 5.45 -6.60 1.29
N SER A 143 6.09 -7.14 0.25
CA SER A 143 5.40 -7.44 -1.01
C SER A 143 4.26 -8.45 -0.83
N ARG A 144 4.44 -9.48 0.03
CA ARG A 144 3.38 -10.44 0.36
C ARG A 144 2.24 -9.79 1.14
N MET A 145 2.56 -8.95 2.14
CA MET A 145 1.55 -8.25 2.91
C MET A 145 0.71 -7.32 2.03
N LEU A 146 1.35 -6.57 1.15
CA LEU A 146 0.68 -5.67 0.21
C LEU A 146 -0.22 -6.42 -0.77
N ALA A 147 0.25 -7.54 -1.33
CA ALA A 147 -0.56 -8.37 -2.22
C ALA A 147 -1.83 -8.90 -1.51
N THR A 148 -1.69 -9.42 -0.29
CA THR A 148 -2.82 -9.87 0.52
C THR A 148 -3.78 -8.73 0.85
N HIS A 149 -3.25 -7.54 1.14
CA HIS A 149 -4.04 -6.35 1.43
C HIS A 149 -4.88 -5.91 0.23
N VAL A 150 -4.27 -5.80 -0.95
CA VAL A 150 -4.98 -5.45 -2.20
C VAL A 150 -6.05 -6.47 -2.53
N GLU A 151 -5.72 -7.77 -2.48
CA GLU A 151 -6.68 -8.86 -2.74
C GLU A 151 -7.89 -8.78 -1.79
N ARG A 152 -7.67 -8.54 -0.51
CA ARG A 152 -8.75 -8.40 0.46
C ARG A 152 -9.56 -7.13 0.22
N TYR A 153 -8.90 -6.03 -0.05
CA TYR A 153 -9.59 -4.76 -0.27
C TYR A 153 -10.51 -4.83 -1.48
N ASP A 154 -10.03 -5.36 -2.59
CA ASP A 154 -10.80 -5.51 -3.83
C ASP A 154 -11.86 -6.63 -3.73
N GLY A 155 -11.57 -7.71 -3.02
CA GLY A 155 -12.47 -8.85 -2.89
C GLY A 155 -13.56 -8.68 -1.83
N GLU A 156 -13.31 -7.95 -0.77
CA GLU A 156 -14.22 -7.88 0.39
C GLU A 156 -14.69 -6.45 0.69
N VAL A 157 -13.75 -5.49 0.80
CA VAL A 157 -14.03 -4.14 1.32
C VAL A 157 -14.79 -3.29 0.31
N LEU A 158 -14.25 -3.11 -0.89
CA LEU A 158 -14.89 -2.31 -1.93
C LEU A 158 -16.28 -2.86 -2.32
N PRO A 159 -16.46 -4.19 -2.50
CA PRO A 159 -17.79 -4.75 -2.72
C PRO A 159 -18.76 -4.57 -1.54
N ALA A 160 -18.28 -4.60 -0.29
CA ALA A 160 -19.14 -4.34 0.86
C ALA A 160 -19.61 -2.89 0.90
N ILE A 161 -18.74 -1.94 0.61
CA ILE A 161 -19.07 -0.51 0.49
C ILE A 161 -20.11 -0.31 -0.62
N GLN A 162 -19.88 -0.88 -1.79
CA GLN A 162 -20.82 -0.78 -2.91
C GLN A 162 -22.20 -1.34 -2.57
N ARG A 163 -22.27 -2.54 -1.96
CA ARG A 163 -23.56 -3.12 -1.56
C ARG A 163 -24.33 -2.25 -0.57
N ALA A 164 -23.63 -1.65 0.38
CA ALA A 164 -24.27 -0.80 1.39
C ALA A 164 -24.81 0.52 0.82
N LEU A 165 -24.27 1.00 -0.31
CA LEU A 165 -24.75 2.22 -0.98
C LEU A 165 -26.02 2.01 -1.78
N PHE A 166 -26.34 0.77 -2.17
CA PHE A 166 -27.48 0.46 -3.02
C PHE A 166 -28.62 -0.27 -2.28
N ASN A 167 -28.49 -0.49 -0.97
CA ASN A 167 -29.53 -1.04 -0.09
C ASN A 167 -30.02 0.02 0.89
#